data_f75df75d0006d242ad0bba5fd98ad8f0
#
_entry.id   f75df75d0006d242ad0bba5fd98ad8f0
#
_cell.length_a   1.000
_cell.length_b   1.000
_cell.length_c   1.000
_cell.angle_alpha   90.00
_cell.angle_beta   90.00
_cell.angle_gamma   90.00
#
_symmetry.space_group_name_H-M   'P 1'
#
loop_
_entity.id
_entity.type
_entity.pdbx_description
1 polymer ?
#
loop_
_entity_poly.entity_id
_entity_poly.type
_entity_poly.pdbx_seq_one_letter_code
_entity_poly.pdbx_strand_id
1 'polypeptide(L)'
;MQQHPVLLTEPPLNPRSNRDTAAQILFETFNVPALFTSIQAVLSLYASGRTTGIVLDSGDGVSHAVPVYEGFAIPNSIRRIDVAGRDVTEHLQTLLRKSGYIFHTSAEKEVVRMIKEKTSYVALDPRKEEKDWATGAGRQEGKTVEYILPDGQKLKVNNPIDISHLACARLTRFADWSRTFQGARDSI
;
A
#
# COMPACT_ATOMS: atom_id res chain seq x y z
N MET A 1 -18.98 -15.25 -20.29
CA MET A 1 -18.09 -15.78 -19.24
C MET A 1 -18.02 -17.32 -19.23
N GLN A 2 -19.00 -18.02 -19.75
CA GLN A 2 -19.07 -19.51 -19.76
C GLN A 2 -17.93 -20.24 -20.51
N GLN A 3 -17.11 -19.54 -21.28
CA GLN A 3 -16.08 -20.16 -22.14
C GLN A 3 -14.64 -20.02 -21.63
N HIS A 4 -14.41 -19.23 -20.59
CA HIS A 4 -13.06 -18.93 -20.14
C HIS A 4 -12.83 -19.35 -18.68
N PRO A 5 -11.72 -20.04 -18.39
CA PRO A 5 -11.27 -20.27 -17.01
C PRO A 5 -11.03 -18.92 -16.29
N VAL A 6 -11.25 -18.92 -14.98
CA VAL A 6 -11.04 -17.73 -14.13
C VAL A 6 -9.84 -17.96 -13.22
N LEU A 7 -8.91 -17.01 -13.22
CA LEU A 7 -7.88 -16.87 -12.21
C LEU A 7 -8.31 -15.79 -11.21
N LEU A 8 -8.60 -16.20 -9.98
CA LEU A 8 -8.95 -15.30 -8.90
C LEU A 8 -7.73 -15.09 -7.99
N THR A 9 -7.40 -13.83 -7.71
CA THR A 9 -6.34 -13.54 -6.75
C THR A 9 -6.92 -13.27 -5.36
N GLU A 10 -6.23 -13.71 -4.35
CA GLU A 10 -6.63 -13.51 -2.96
C GLU A 10 -5.50 -12.95 -2.11
N PRO A 11 -5.82 -12.20 -1.03
CA PRO A 11 -4.82 -11.78 -0.07
C PRO A 11 -4.26 -12.97 0.69
N PRO A 12 -3.04 -12.91 1.20
CA PRO A 12 -2.50 -13.94 2.08
C PRO A 12 -3.35 -14.05 3.34
N LEU A 13 -3.45 -15.26 3.89
CA LEU A 13 -4.26 -15.59 5.07
C LEU A 13 -5.77 -15.33 4.90
N ASN A 14 -6.27 -15.41 3.67
CA ASN A 14 -7.71 -15.32 3.42
C ASN A 14 -8.44 -16.51 4.07
N PRO A 15 -9.54 -16.29 4.83
CA PRO A 15 -10.35 -17.35 5.40
C PRO A 15 -10.88 -18.29 4.31
N ARG A 16 -10.90 -19.60 4.60
CA ARG A 16 -11.41 -20.61 3.65
C ARG A 16 -12.86 -20.36 3.25
N SER A 17 -13.70 -19.95 4.20
CA SER A 17 -15.10 -19.61 3.94
C SER A 17 -15.29 -18.55 2.83
N ASN A 18 -14.42 -17.56 2.78
CA ASN A 18 -14.47 -16.53 1.73
C ASN A 18 -14.15 -17.13 0.36
N ARG A 19 -13.18 -18.04 0.30
CA ARG A 19 -12.81 -18.76 -0.93
C ARG A 19 -13.95 -19.66 -1.40
N ASP A 20 -14.56 -20.41 -0.49
CA ASP A 20 -15.68 -21.29 -0.77
C ASP A 20 -16.88 -20.50 -1.30
N THR A 21 -17.22 -19.36 -0.67
CA THR A 21 -18.30 -18.47 -1.13
C THR A 21 -17.99 -17.87 -2.51
N ALA A 22 -16.76 -17.43 -2.75
CA ALA A 22 -16.37 -16.90 -4.05
C ALA A 22 -16.43 -17.99 -5.15
N ALA A 23 -15.97 -19.19 -4.85
CA ALA A 23 -16.05 -20.32 -5.76
C ALA A 23 -17.51 -20.68 -6.07
N GLN A 24 -18.37 -20.73 -5.06
CA GLN A 24 -19.80 -20.97 -5.24
C GLN A 24 -20.44 -19.95 -6.19
N ILE A 25 -20.21 -18.66 -5.95
CA ILE A 25 -20.74 -17.60 -6.81
C ILE A 25 -20.24 -17.77 -8.25
N LEU A 26 -18.93 -18.01 -8.44
CA LEU A 26 -18.35 -18.15 -9.78
C LEU A 26 -18.89 -19.37 -10.53
N PHE A 27 -19.07 -20.50 -9.87
CA PHE A 27 -19.61 -21.70 -10.51
C PHE A 27 -21.13 -21.64 -10.68
N GLU A 28 -21.87 -21.25 -9.63
CA GLU A 28 -23.35 -21.32 -9.66
C GLU A 28 -23.99 -20.12 -10.39
N THR A 29 -23.46 -18.89 -10.19
CA THR A 29 -24.06 -17.70 -10.79
C THR A 29 -23.48 -17.40 -12.17
N PHE A 30 -22.14 -17.49 -12.32
CA PHE A 30 -21.45 -17.12 -13.56
C PHE A 30 -21.15 -18.34 -14.45
N ASN A 31 -21.36 -19.56 -13.98
CA ASN A 31 -21.16 -20.82 -14.68
C ASN A 31 -19.79 -20.88 -15.39
N VAL A 32 -18.72 -20.59 -14.64
CA VAL A 32 -17.36 -20.64 -15.18
C VAL A 32 -16.91 -22.11 -15.35
N PRO A 33 -16.13 -22.43 -16.40
CA PRO A 33 -15.69 -23.82 -16.65
C PRO A 33 -14.61 -24.29 -15.68
N ALA A 34 -13.79 -23.39 -15.15
CA ALA A 34 -12.73 -23.68 -14.19
C ALA A 34 -12.36 -22.45 -13.38
N LEU A 35 -11.91 -22.67 -12.15
CA LEU A 35 -11.43 -21.64 -11.25
C LEU A 35 -10.08 -22.06 -10.67
N PHE A 36 -9.13 -21.14 -10.66
CA PHE A 36 -7.88 -21.26 -9.93
C PHE A 36 -7.70 -20.05 -9.01
N THR A 37 -7.33 -20.28 -7.75
CA THR A 37 -7.06 -19.22 -6.79
C THR A 37 -5.57 -19.13 -6.51
N SER A 38 -5.01 -17.91 -6.49
CA SER A 38 -3.60 -17.68 -6.22
C SER A 38 -3.39 -16.49 -5.29
N ILE A 39 -2.34 -16.55 -4.48
CA ILE A 39 -1.94 -15.45 -3.60
C ILE A 39 -1.33 -14.33 -4.44
N GLN A 40 -1.82 -13.09 -4.28
CA GLN A 40 -1.39 -11.90 -5.03
C GLN A 40 0.12 -11.69 -5.00
N ALA A 41 0.74 -11.86 -3.84
CA ALA A 41 2.18 -11.69 -3.66
C ALA A 41 3.01 -12.68 -4.51
N VAL A 42 2.56 -13.93 -4.65
CA VAL A 42 3.25 -14.95 -5.47
C VAL A 42 3.25 -14.54 -6.94
N LEU A 43 2.10 -14.05 -7.43
CA LEU A 43 1.97 -13.60 -8.82
C LEU A 43 2.82 -12.34 -9.09
N SER A 44 2.89 -11.41 -8.13
CA SER A 44 3.74 -10.23 -8.23
C SER A 44 5.23 -10.61 -8.30
N LEU A 45 5.64 -11.63 -7.56
CA LEU A 45 7.01 -12.15 -7.62
C LEU A 45 7.30 -12.79 -8.98
N TYR A 46 6.38 -13.58 -9.52
CA TYR A 46 6.50 -14.17 -10.85
C TYR A 46 6.58 -13.11 -11.96
N ALA A 47 5.82 -12.02 -11.83
CA ALA A 47 5.90 -10.90 -12.76
C ALA A 47 7.29 -10.24 -12.79
N SER A 48 8.05 -10.33 -11.70
CA SER A 48 9.44 -9.88 -11.63
C SER A 48 10.47 -10.91 -12.14
N GLY A 49 10.02 -12.06 -12.64
CA GLY A 49 10.86 -13.17 -13.11
C GLY A 49 11.55 -13.96 -12.00
N ARG A 50 11.07 -13.86 -10.77
CA ARG A 50 11.64 -14.53 -9.60
C ARG A 50 10.67 -15.55 -9.02
N THR A 51 11.21 -16.60 -8.41
CA THR A 51 10.43 -17.63 -7.69
C THR A 51 10.67 -17.59 -6.17
N THR A 52 11.71 -16.93 -5.74
CA THR A 52 12.08 -16.81 -4.31
C THR A 52 12.35 -15.36 -3.97
N GLY A 53 11.78 -14.89 -2.84
CA GLY A 53 11.95 -13.52 -2.36
C GLY A 53 10.92 -13.14 -1.30
N ILE A 54 10.94 -11.87 -0.91
CA ILE A 54 9.95 -11.28 -0.02
C ILE A 54 9.17 -10.24 -0.82
N VAL A 55 7.86 -10.33 -0.78
CA VAL A 55 6.96 -9.35 -1.40
C VAL A 55 6.34 -8.51 -0.29
N LEU A 56 6.55 -7.19 -0.38
CA LEU A 56 5.83 -6.20 0.41
C LEU A 56 4.71 -5.65 -0.47
N ASP A 57 3.49 -5.96 -0.12
CA ASP A 57 2.29 -5.48 -0.79
C ASP A 57 1.52 -4.54 0.15
N SER A 58 1.28 -3.31 -0.29
CA SER A 58 0.54 -2.30 0.45
C SER A 58 -0.60 -1.79 -0.41
N GLY A 59 -1.81 -2.23 -0.09
CA GLY A 59 -3.03 -1.86 -0.80
C GLY A 59 -3.71 -0.62 -0.22
N ASP A 60 -5.03 -0.60 -0.33
CA ASP A 60 -5.86 0.48 0.24
C ASP A 60 -6.05 0.33 1.76
N GLY A 61 -6.37 -0.86 2.25
CA GLY A 61 -6.72 -1.09 3.66
C GLY A 61 -5.70 -1.89 4.46
N VAL A 62 -4.82 -2.65 3.81
CA VAL A 62 -3.92 -3.60 4.48
C VAL A 62 -2.57 -3.66 3.78
N SER A 63 -1.51 -3.82 4.57
CA SER A 63 -0.16 -4.10 4.09
C SER A 63 0.30 -5.48 4.55
N HIS A 64 0.88 -6.25 3.62
CA HIS A 64 1.39 -7.59 3.89
C HIS A 64 2.87 -7.69 3.50
N ALA A 65 3.65 -8.40 4.32
CA ALA A 65 4.96 -8.89 3.94
C ALA A 65 4.87 -10.41 3.80
N VAL A 66 5.09 -10.91 2.60
CA VAL A 66 4.91 -12.32 2.24
C VAL A 66 6.24 -12.90 1.78
N PRO A 67 6.91 -13.75 2.56
CA PRO A 67 8.04 -14.52 2.09
C PRO A 67 7.55 -15.65 1.18
N VAL A 68 8.23 -15.79 0.05
CA VAL A 68 7.96 -16.81 -0.97
C VAL A 68 9.25 -17.58 -1.22
N TYR A 69 9.18 -18.89 -1.21
CA TYR A 69 10.30 -19.78 -1.53
C TYR A 69 9.87 -20.76 -2.61
N GLU A 70 10.59 -20.80 -3.73
CA GLU A 70 10.31 -21.64 -4.90
C GLU A 70 8.84 -21.59 -5.37
N GLY A 71 8.23 -20.39 -5.30
CA GLY A 71 6.84 -20.16 -5.70
C GLY A 71 5.79 -20.45 -4.62
N PHE A 72 6.19 -20.88 -3.43
CA PHE A 72 5.29 -21.15 -2.32
C PHE A 72 5.43 -20.08 -1.24
N ALA A 73 4.31 -19.45 -0.88
CA ALA A 73 4.27 -18.55 0.28
C ALA A 73 4.47 -19.35 1.57
N ILE A 74 5.23 -18.80 2.52
CA ILE A 74 5.47 -19.42 3.84
C ILE A 74 4.47 -18.84 4.85
N PRO A 75 3.34 -19.52 5.15
CA PRO A 75 2.21 -18.92 5.88
C PRO A 75 2.59 -18.42 7.29
N ASN A 76 3.40 -19.17 8.01
CA ASN A 76 3.80 -18.87 9.39
C ASN A 76 4.69 -17.62 9.49
N SER A 77 5.29 -17.20 8.39
CA SER A 77 6.18 -16.04 8.31
C SER A 77 5.53 -14.83 7.67
N ILE A 78 4.26 -14.92 7.27
CA ILE A 78 3.51 -13.78 6.73
C ILE A 78 3.26 -12.77 7.85
N ARG A 79 3.52 -11.50 7.56
CA ARG A 79 3.20 -10.38 8.44
C ARG A 79 2.13 -9.51 7.80
N ARG A 80 1.16 -9.11 8.61
CA ARG A 80 0.06 -8.23 8.23
C ARG A 80 0.03 -7.00 9.13
N ILE A 81 -0.19 -5.84 8.54
CA ILE A 81 -0.49 -4.59 9.24
C ILE A 81 -1.74 -4.00 8.61
N ASP A 82 -2.71 -3.63 9.44
CA ASP A 82 -3.96 -2.98 9.03
C ASP A 82 -3.73 -1.45 8.94
N VAL A 83 -2.73 -1.06 8.15
CA VAL A 83 -2.44 0.33 7.77
C VAL A 83 -1.98 0.32 6.33
N ALA A 84 -2.64 1.14 5.51
CA ALA A 84 -2.34 1.20 4.08
C ALA A 84 -2.78 2.55 3.46
N GLY A 85 -3.01 2.59 2.16
CA GLY A 85 -3.27 3.81 1.42
C GLY A 85 -4.45 4.64 1.90
N ARG A 86 -5.50 4.02 2.44
CA ARG A 86 -6.67 4.72 3.01
C ARG A 86 -6.30 5.52 4.24
N ASP A 87 -5.54 4.92 5.15
CA ASP A 87 -5.10 5.58 6.39
C ASP A 87 -4.22 6.79 6.08
N VAL A 88 -3.33 6.65 5.07
CA VAL A 88 -2.50 7.76 4.59
C VAL A 88 -3.37 8.89 4.01
N THR A 89 -4.43 8.55 3.25
CA THR A 89 -5.36 9.53 2.70
C THR A 89 -6.13 10.27 3.81
N GLU A 90 -6.60 9.56 4.82
CA GLU A 90 -7.32 10.15 5.96
C GLU A 90 -6.40 11.03 6.82
N HIS A 91 -5.14 10.62 6.96
CA HIS A 91 -4.16 11.46 7.63
C HIS A 91 -3.89 12.75 6.86
N LEU A 92 -3.69 12.67 5.53
CA LEU A 92 -3.55 13.84 4.68
C LEU A 92 -4.77 14.76 4.79
N GLN A 93 -5.98 14.21 4.77
CA GLN A 93 -7.21 14.99 4.96
C GLN A 93 -7.18 15.76 6.29
N THR A 94 -6.67 15.14 7.35
CA THR A 94 -6.52 15.78 8.66
C THR A 94 -5.50 16.92 8.64
N LEU A 95 -4.38 16.75 7.95
CA LEU A 95 -3.35 17.79 7.78
C LEU A 95 -3.86 18.96 6.94
N LEU A 96 -4.54 18.68 5.83
CA LEU A 96 -5.16 19.71 5.00
C LEU A 96 -6.20 20.52 5.78
N ARG A 97 -6.98 19.86 6.65
CA ARG A 97 -7.92 20.55 7.54
C ARG A 97 -7.21 21.52 8.50
N LYS A 98 -6.08 21.13 9.07
CA LYS A 98 -5.26 22.03 9.91
C LYS A 98 -4.72 23.23 9.13
N SER A 99 -4.50 23.08 7.83
CA SER A 99 -4.07 24.14 6.92
C SER A 99 -5.24 24.98 6.38
N GLY A 100 -6.49 24.73 6.83
CA GLY A 100 -7.67 25.50 6.44
C GLY A 100 -8.44 24.93 5.24
N TYR A 101 -8.01 23.81 4.67
CA TYR A 101 -8.72 23.15 3.55
C TYR A 101 -9.62 22.04 4.10
N ILE A 102 -10.92 22.16 3.87
CA ILE A 102 -11.92 21.26 4.43
C ILE A 102 -12.50 20.39 3.31
N PHE A 103 -12.41 19.08 3.48
CA PHE A 103 -12.95 18.07 2.57
C PHE A 103 -13.86 17.14 3.37
N HIS A 104 -15.19 17.17 3.12
CA HIS A 104 -16.17 16.40 3.90
C HIS A 104 -16.85 15.30 3.10
N THR A 105 -17.07 15.51 1.82
CA THR A 105 -17.82 14.59 0.97
C THR A 105 -16.96 13.44 0.47
N SER A 106 -17.61 12.34 0.05
CA SER A 106 -16.91 11.19 -0.55
C SER A 106 -16.16 11.57 -1.84
N ALA A 107 -16.72 12.48 -2.64
CA ALA A 107 -16.08 13.00 -3.85
C ALA A 107 -14.82 13.81 -3.50
N GLU A 108 -14.87 14.60 -2.45
CA GLU A 108 -13.71 15.36 -1.96
C GLU A 108 -12.62 14.46 -1.37
N LYS A 109 -12.97 13.34 -0.73
CA LYS A 109 -12.00 12.34 -0.30
C LYS A 109 -11.23 11.76 -1.48
N GLU A 110 -11.88 11.59 -2.63
CA GLU A 110 -11.21 11.15 -3.86
C GLU A 110 -10.21 12.19 -4.37
N VAL A 111 -10.54 13.49 -4.24
CA VAL A 111 -9.59 14.58 -4.53
C VAL A 111 -8.38 14.51 -3.61
N VAL A 112 -8.57 14.27 -2.31
CA VAL A 112 -7.47 14.08 -1.35
C VAL A 112 -6.60 12.88 -1.73
N ARG A 113 -7.20 11.77 -2.21
CA ARG A 113 -6.45 10.62 -2.73
C ARG A 113 -5.59 11.00 -3.93
N MET A 114 -6.14 11.75 -4.88
CA MET A 114 -5.39 12.23 -6.05
C MET A 114 -4.26 13.20 -5.65
N ILE A 115 -4.49 14.07 -4.67
CA ILE A 115 -3.44 14.94 -4.11
C ILE A 115 -2.33 14.07 -3.54
N LYS A 116 -2.66 13.09 -2.70
CA LYS A 116 -1.69 12.13 -2.14
C LYS A 116 -0.83 11.50 -3.22
N GLU A 117 -1.44 10.95 -4.26
CA GLU A 117 -0.73 10.24 -5.33
C GLU A 117 0.21 11.15 -6.14
N LYS A 118 -0.13 12.44 -6.28
CA LYS A 118 0.70 13.40 -7.02
C LYS A 118 1.78 14.07 -6.17
N THR A 119 1.54 14.26 -4.88
CA THR A 119 2.41 15.11 -4.04
C THR A 119 3.21 14.34 -3.01
N SER A 120 2.80 13.09 -2.69
CA SER A 120 3.47 12.31 -1.66
C SER A 120 4.65 11.51 -2.22
N TYR A 121 5.66 11.35 -1.40
CA TYR A 121 6.80 10.49 -1.66
C TYR A 121 7.23 9.78 -0.37
N VAL A 122 8.07 8.76 -0.50
CA VAL A 122 8.64 8.04 0.64
C VAL A 122 10.04 8.61 0.91
N ALA A 123 10.21 9.19 2.09
CA ALA A 123 11.49 9.73 2.51
C ALA A 123 12.51 8.59 2.78
N LEU A 124 13.76 8.77 2.36
CA LEU A 124 14.84 7.81 2.66
C LEU A 124 15.22 7.84 4.15
N ASP A 125 15.23 9.01 4.77
CA ASP A 125 15.42 9.21 6.20
C ASP A 125 14.38 10.21 6.73
N PRO A 126 13.20 9.71 7.19
CA PRO A 126 12.12 10.57 7.65
C PRO A 126 12.52 11.46 8.83
N ARG A 127 13.35 10.95 9.75
CA ARG A 127 13.77 11.71 10.96
C ARG A 127 14.68 12.88 10.63
N LYS A 128 15.53 12.72 9.62
CA LYS A 128 16.40 13.79 9.14
C LYS A 128 15.57 14.86 8.43
N GLU A 129 14.69 14.43 7.53
CA GLU A 129 13.83 15.36 6.79
C GLU A 129 12.90 16.15 7.73
N GLU A 130 12.33 15.51 8.76
CA GLU A 130 11.52 16.20 9.76
C GLU A 130 12.30 17.29 10.51
N LYS A 131 13.55 17.01 10.90
CA LYS A 131 14.44 17.99 11.54
C LYS A 131 14.78 19.14 10.59
N ASP A 132 15.10 18.84 9.34
CA ASP A 132 15.43 19.83 8.31
C ASP A 132 14.24 20.76 8.05
N TRP A 133 13.02 20.25 8.08
CA TRP A 133 11.80 21.04 8.00
C TRP A 133 11.56 21.90 9.25
N ALA A 134 11.75 21.35 10.44
CA ALA A 134 11.58 22.06 11.70
C ALA A 134 12.58 23.21 11.85
N THR A 135 13.81 23.05 11.38
CA THR A 135 14.87 24.06 11.42
C THR A 135 14.79 25.08 10.26
N GLY A 136 13.85 24.89 9.33
CA GLY A 136 13.71 25.77 8.16
C GLY A 136 14.70 25.47 7.01
N ALA A 137 15.69 24.61 7.22
CA ALA A 137 16.65 24.20 6.18
C ALA A 137 15.97 23.41 5.04
N GLY A 138 14.88 22.74 5.33
CA GLY A 138 14.07 21.99 4.34
C GLY A 138 13.09 22.85 3.53
N ARG A 139 12.91 24.14 3.86
CA ARG A 139 12.01 25.06 3.16
C ARG A 139 12.60 25.64 1.86
N GLN A 140 13.49 24.91 1.19
CA GLN A 140 13.96 25.32 -0.12
C GLN A 140 12.78 25.38 -1.10
N GLU A 141 12.72 26.43 -1.93
CA GLU A 141 11.63 26.75 -2.86
C GLU A 141 11.23 25.64 -3.83
N GLY A 142 12.01 24.57 -3.97
CA GLY A 142 11.74 23.43 -4.85
C GLY A 142 10.88 22.30 -4.27
N LYS A 143 10.56 22.31 -2.96
CA LYS A 143 9.79 21.23 -2.31
C LYS A 143 8.30 21.54 -2.09
N THR A 144 7.85 22.75 -2.42
CA THR A 144 6.41 23.08 -2.41
C THR A 144 5.76 22.59 -3.69
N VAL A 145 4.80 21.70 -3.58
CA VAL A 145 4.05 21.18 -4.72
C VAL A 145 2.71 21.92 -4.81
N GLU A 146 2.44 22.52 -5.98
CA GLU A 146 1.16 23.13 -6.26
C GLU A 146 0.24 22.07 -6.90
N TYR A 147 -0.97 21.94 -6.36
CA TYR A 147 -2.03 21.12 -6.91
C TYR A 147 -3.21 22.02 -7.28
N ILE A 148 -3.75 21.86 -8.50
CA ILE A 148 -4.94 22.58 -8.95
C ILE A 148 -6.15 21.70 -8.66
N LEU A 149 -7.04 22.21 -7.81
CA LEU A 149 -8.29 21.55 -7.47
C LEU A 149 -9.27 21.59 -8.67
N PRO A 150 -10.29 20.70 -8.70
CA PRO A 150 -11.28 20.69 -9.77
C PRO A 150 -12.04 22.01 -9.95
N ASP A 151 -12.12 22.83 -8.90
CA ASP A 151 -12.72 24.18 -8.92
C ASP A 151 -11.78 25.28 -9.44
N GLY A 152 -10.55 24.90 -9.82
CA GLY A 152 -9.52 25.82 -10.30
C GLY A 152 -8.69 26.50 -9.20
N GLN A 153 -8.99 26.28 -7.92
CA GLN A 153 -8.19 26.81 -6.83
C GLN A 153 -6.82 26.10 -6.78
N LYS A 154 -5.79 26.89 -6.46
CA LYS A 154 -4.43 26.36 -6.27
C LYS A 154 -4.19 26.02 -4.81
N LEU A 155 -3.94 24.78 -4.53
CA LEU A 155 -3.57 24.28 -3.23
C LEU A 155 -2.04 24.15 -3.17
N LYS A 156 -1.41 24.81 -2.17
CA LYS A 156 0.02 24.67 -1.92
C LYS A 156 0.24 23.66 -0.80
N VAL A 157 0.83 22.52 -1.15
CA VAL A 157 1.24 21.51 -0.18
C VAL A 157 2.68 21.82 0.24
N ASN A 158 2.81 22.49 1.39
CA ASN A 158 4.11 22.97 1.86
C ASN A 158 4.98 21.87 2.51
N ASN A 159 4.39 20.74 2.87
CA ASN A 159 5.09 19.65 3.52
C ASN A 159 4.54 18.28 3.11
N PRO A 160 4.96 17.73 1.96
CA PRO A 160 4.57 16.36 1.56
C PRO A 160 5.11 15.28 2.52
N ILE A 161 6.07 15.61 3.38
CA ILE A 161 6.72 14.68 4.33
C ILE A 161 5.79 14.27 5.46
N ASP A 162 4.92 15.17 5.94
CA ASP A 162 3.95 14.83 7.00
C ASP A 162 3.04 13.65 6.62
N ILE A 163 2.93 13.37 5.32
CA ILE A 163 2.15 12.25 4.79
C ILE A 163 2.95 10.94 4.84
N SER A 164 4.26 11.01 4.56
CA SER A 164 5.14 9.83 4.57
C SER A 164 5.41 9.30 5.97
N HIS A 165 5.30 10.15 6.99
CA HIS A 165 5.62 9.79 8.38
C HIS A 165 4.73 8.67 8.92
N LEU A 166 3.44 8.63 8.56
CA LEU A 166 2.54 7.56 9.01
C LEU A 166 2.79 6.24 8.27
N ALA A 167 3.01 6.30 6.97
CA ALA A 167 3.34 5.14 6.17
C ALA A 167 4.75 4.63 6.53
N CYS A 168 5.72 5.52 6.64
CA CYS A 168 7.11 5.15 6.90
C CYS A 168 7.34 4.66 8.34
N ALA A 169 6.79 5.32 9.36
CA ALA A 169 7.00 4.93 10.76
C ALA A 169 6.39 3.56 11.12
N ARG A 170 5.37 3.11 10.38
CA ARG A 170 4.81 1.77 10.57
C ARG A 170 5.39 0.74 9.59
N LEU A 171 5.78 1.16 8.37
CA LEU A 171 6.46 0.29 7.40
C LEU A 171 7.94 0.06 7.75
N THR A 172 8.60 0.94 8.49
CA THR A 172 9.97 0.71 8.99
C THR A 172 10.06 -0.49 9.94
N ARG A 173 8.97 -0.85 10.64
CA ARG A 173 8.90 -2.11 11.38
C ARG A 173 9.01 -3.35 10.48
N PHE A 174 8.64 -3.24 9.20
CA PHE A 174 8.86 -4.30 8.21
C PHE A 174 10.31 -4.33 7.69
N ALA A 175 10.95 -3.17 7.53
CA ALA A 175 12.35 -3.12 7.09
C ALA A 175 13.30 -3.73 8.11
N ASP A 176 13.04 -3.56 9.41
CA ASP A 176 13.80 -4.22 10.47
C ASP A 176 13.60 -5.75 10.44
N TRP A 177 12.40 -6.21 10.09
CA TRP A 177 12.12 -7.64 9.94
C TRP A 177 12.80 -8.25 8.71
N SER A 178 12.90 -7.54 7.58
CA SER A 178 13.62 -8.03 6.40
C SER A 178 15.09 -8.28 6.68
N ARG A 179 15.74 -7.47 7.53
CA ARG A 179 17.12 -7.67 7.98
C ARG A 179 17.25 -8.92 8.88
N THR A 180 16.26 -9.19 9.72
CA THR A 180 16.23 -10.41 10.58
C THR A 180 16.11 -11.68 9.73
N PHE A 181 15.36 -11.61 8.61
CA PHE A 181 15.20 -12.75 7.69
C PHE A 181 16.43 -12.98 6.81
N GLN A 182 17.16 -11.91 6.47
CA GLN A 182 18.44 -12.01 5.75
C GLN A 182 19.47 -12.77 6.61
N GLY A 183 19.56 -12.48 7.90
CA GLY A 183 20.43 -13.18 8.84
C GLY A 183 20.06 -14.65 9.05
N ALA A 184 18.78 -15.02 8.93
CA ALA A 184 18.35 -16.41 9.01
C ALA A 184 18.66 -17.23 7.75
N ARG A 185 18.82 -16.59 6.59
CA ARG A 185 19.19 -17.23 5.32
C ARG A 185 20.68 -17.57 5.27
N ASP A 186 21.51 -16.79 5.93
CA ASP A 186 22.96 -16.99 5.96
C ASP A 186 23.39 -18.04 7.00
N SER A 187 22.41 -18.60 7.74
CA SER A 187 22.60 -19.65 8.77
C SER A 187 22.00 -21.02 8.37
N ILE A 188 21.51 -21.19 7.12
CA ILE A 188 21.09 -22.44 6.49
C ILE A 188 22.05 -22.79 5.35
#